data_a79a29f09eb045f195eb6eda74e6c6a5
#
_entry.id   a79a29f09eb045f195eb6eda74e6c6a5
#
_cell.length_a   1.000
_cell.length_b   1.000
_cell.length_c   1.000
_cell.angle_alpha   90.00
_cell.angle_beta   90.00
_cell.angle_gamma   90.00
#
_symmetry.space_group_name_H-M   'P 1'
#
loop_
_entity.id
_entity.type
_entity.pdbx_description
1 polymer ?
#
loop_
_entity_poly.entity_id
_entity_poly.type
_entity_poly.pdbx_seq_one_letter_code
_entity_poly.pdbx_strand_id
1 'polypeptide(L)'
;LHTWETYIVPPNDPSYAQRLHTVTSLLDDNERSVFFYLTNLRLSRPTALDVYMECCDGKDSSRLSACIQAIAAILNDPDVPNVLHSFANEPDEFLLNSMRVCFDPSTPLSKSTQTRHEAISYMQEKLPEMINVLSECLWTGSFPILNVSCIQPLLELQSTQLLRFIAQHAPYLLKDYSGILTQRALDEPVSSLALDLLASLAAFDPTSFSVSESFVAYLTKQATRSYAAAKLISCISPDLVAQQVTYIKELLEHESNDASADVLEALAAFLDYSSVEHIPSLDTLVEHILHRIVLAPWPNHEPELDTEWIDDDSMPLPLRTRLGSLRVLTQWCCVQKKADLVPPVLKLLWILLGTGEVHRDQHIPLGVRSRLRLFAAQCILKLATCDAYASLILPRMGRLSYALQDECFQVRMHLLHDLLLYLMRDELPTEFHAAIFLVAFDPEDEPRVQVASYTRRLQVLPPIVRHERLERIIVRFLHLLAHHPDLNAESPQTLCSFARYLEFYLACVACETNIGVLARFSACVRTYIDLSLSEPSVENSRPLYAMAELAQFLIQRLADNHGWTIYPVDEEAPCPKDILRSTGTIARSVLDGEVWELLQQQPRRHRDKKTKVA
;
A
#
# COMPACT_ATOMS: atom_id res chain seq x y z
N LEU A 1 -4.04 -22.35 -8.33
CA LEU A 1 -4.04 -23.10 -7.08
C LEU A 1 -3.72 -24.59 -7.32
N HIS A 2 -4.43 -25.29 -8.20
CA HIS A 2 -4.19 -26.73 -8.45
C HIS A 2 -2.76 -27.03 -8.98
N THR A 3 -2.20 -26.16 -9.79
CA THR A 3 -0.81 -26.23 -10.27
C THR A 3 0.19 -26.07 -9.11
N TRP A 4 -0.16 -25.29 -8.11
CA TRP A 4 0.64 -25.06 -6.90
C TRP A 4 0.74 -26.29 -6.01
N GLU A 5 -0.39 -26.96 -5.77
CA GLU A 5 -0.43 -28.21 -4.98
C GLU A 5 0.41 -29.31 -5.60
N THR A 6 0.55 -29.28 -6.92
CA THR A 6 1.35 -30.29 -7.65
C THR A 6 2.85 -30.00 -7.59
N TYR A 7 3.26 -28.72 -7.45
CA TYR A 7 4.66 -28.31 -7.48
C TYR A 7 5.24 -27.89 -6.12
N ILE A 8 4.39 -27.48 -5.17
CA ILE A 8 4.82 -27.13 -3.82
C ILE A 8 4.39 -28.23 -2.86
N VAL A 9 5.35 -29.04 -2.48
CA VAL A 9 5.22 -30.10 -1.48
C VAL A 9 4.99 -29.47 -0.09
N PRO A 10 4.34 -30.19 0.85
CA PRO A 10 4.13 -29.71 2.21
C PRO A 10 5.39 -29.15 2.87
N PRO A 11 5.28 -28.11 3.72
CA PRO A 11 6.42 -27.44 4.36
C PRO A 11 7.38 -28.33 5.16
N ASN A 12 6.98 -29.55 5.47
CA ASN A 12 7.79 -30.53 6.19
C ASN A 12 8.75 -31.35 5.28
N ASP A 13 8.67 -31.19 3.96
CA ASP A 13 9.59 -31.84 3.03
C ASP A 13 10.91 -31.07 2.97
N PRO A 14 12.08 -31.74 3.13
CA PRO A 14 13.39 -31.07 3.05
C PRO A 14 13.65 -30.34 1.73
N SER A 15 13.00 -30.75 0.63
CA SER A 15 13.13 -30.11 -0.68
C SER A 15 12.24 -28.88 -0.85
N TYR A 16 11.40 -28.55 0.11
CA TYR A 16 10.39 -27.47 0.02
C TYR A 16 11.02 -26.11 -0.25
N ALA A 17 12.02 -25.71 0.55
CA ALA A 17 12.70 -24.43 0.39
C ALA A 17 13.38 -24.29 -0.98
N GLN A 18 13.97 -25.37 -1.49
CA GLN A 18 14.61 -25.39 -2.81
C GLN A 18 13.59 -25.26 -3.94
N ARG A 19 12.43 -25.91 -3.83
CA ARG A 19 11.34 -25.77 -4.81
C ARG A 19 10.75 -24.38 -4.79
N LEU A 20 10.51 -23.82 -3.61
CA LEU A 20 10.03 -22.46 -3.45
C LEU A 20 10.99 -21.44 -4.05
N HIS A 21 12.30 -21.61 -3.78
CA HIS A 21 13.34 -20.80 -4.41
C HIS A 21 13.32 -20.91 -5.94
N THR A 22 13.24 -22.13 -6.47
CA THR A 22 13.20 -22.37 -7.92
C THR A 22 12.00 -21.69 -8.57
N VAL A 23 10.81 -21.85 -7.98
CA VAL A 23 9.58 -21.23 -8.51
C VAL A 23 9.67 -19.72 -8.47
N THR A 24 10.06 -19.14 -7.34
CA THR A 24 10.14 -17.68 -7.19
C THR A 24 11.26 -17.04 -8.02
N SER A 25 12.31 -17.78 -8.34
CA SER A 25 13.38 -17.32 -9.22
C SER A 25 12.99 -17.29 -10.70
N LEU A 26 11.96 -18.05 -11.10
CA LEU A 26 11.43 -18.07 -12.47
C LEU A 26 10.40 -16.96 -12.73
N LEU A 27 9.85 -16.38 -11.67
CA LEU A 27 8.86 -15.31 -11.75
C LEU A 27 9.57 -13.95 -11.91
N ASP A 28 9.03 -13.08 -12.74
CA ASP A 28 9.43 -11.67 -12.75
C ASP A 28 8.98 -10.95 -11.47
N ASP A 29 9.37 -9.69 -11.28
CA ASP A 29 9.06 -8.94 -10.05
C ASP A 29 7.56 -8.72 -9.86
N ASN A 30 6.82 -8.51 -10.94
CA ASN A 30 5.38 -8.32 -10.92
C ASN A 30 4.66 -9.63 -10.61
N GLU A 31 5.01 -10.71 -11.31
CA GLU A 31 4.46 -12.04 -11.08
C GLU A 31 4.75 -12.50 -9.65
N ARG A 32 5.92 -12.17 -9.13
CA ARG A 32 6.36 -12.48 -7.77
C ARG A 32 5.56 -11.71 -6.73
N SER A 33 5.33 -10.41 -6.96
CA SER A 33 4.46 -9.58 -6.11
C SER A 33 3.03 -10.08 -6.11
N VAL A 34 2.49 -10.41 -7.28
CA VAL A 34 1.16 -11.03 -7.41
C VAL A 34 1.11 -12.40 -6.73
N PHE A 35 2.14 -13.21 -6.89
CA PHE A 35 2.26 -14.49 -6.22
C PHE A 35 2.22 -14.36 -4.70
N PHE A 36 3.05 -13.49 -4.12
CA PHE A 36 3.06 -13.24 -2.69
C PHE A 36 1.74 -12.64 -2.19
N TYR A 37 1.13 -11.79 -2.99
CA TYR A 37 -0.17 -11.20 -2.69
C TYR A 37 -1.31 -12.24 -2.74
N LEU A 38 -1.39 -13.06 -3.79
CA LEU A 38 -2.45 -14.06 -3.97
C LEU A 38 -2.33 -15.24 -3.00
N THR A 39 -1.12 -15.63 -2.65
CA THR A 39 -0.89 -16.71 -1.69
C THR A 39 -1.11 -16.26 -0.26
N ASN A 40 -1.23 -14.94 -0.04
CA ASN A 40 -1.41 -14.33 1.28
C ASN A 40 -0.45 -14.96 2.29
N LEU A 41 0.86 -14.95 1.95
CA LEU A 41 1.92 -15.59 2.71
C LEU A 41 2.01 -14.97 4.11
N ARG A 42 1.17 -15.44 4.99
CA ARG A 42 1.30 -15.21 6.42
C ARG A 42 2.39 -16.15 6.92
N LEU A 43 3.42 -15.56 7.43
CA LEU A 43 4.74 -16.16 7.49
C LEU A 43 5.02 -16.92 8.80
N SER A 44 4.13 -16.85 9.78
CA SER A 44 4.12 -17.79 10.90
C SER A 44 2.75 -17.85 11.56
N ARG A 45 2.45 -19.03 12.05
CA ARG A 45 1.28 -19.25 12.87
C ARG A 45 1.61 -18.93 14.33
N PRO A 46 0.85 -18.05 14.98
CA PRO A 46 1.04 -17.77 16.39
C PRO A 46 0.70 -19.02 17.23
N THR A 47 1.61 -19.43 18.10
CA THR A 47 1.35 -20.51 19.07
C THR A 47 0.15 -20.20 20.00
N ALA A 48 -0.17 -18.93 20.20
CA ALA A 48 -1.34 -18.50 20.95
C ALA A 48 -2.66 -19.06 20.35
N LEU A 49 -2.77 -19.20 19.04
CA LEU A 49 -3.96 -19.78 18.40
C LEU A 49 -4.09 -21.29 18.67
N ASP A 50 -2.97 -22.02 18.76
CA ASP A 50 -2.99 -23.43 19.16
C ASP A 50 -3.49 -23.61 20.60
N VAL A 51 -2.94 -22.80 21.51
CA VAL A 51 -3.38 -22.77 22.91
C VAL A 51 -4.86 -22.39 23.01
N TYR A 52 -5.31 -21.44 22.23
CA TYR A 52 -6.73 -21.04 22.18
C TYR A 52 -7.63 -22.19 21.74
N MET A 53 -7.24 -22.93 20.69
CA MET A 53 -7.98 -24.12 20.23
C MET A 53 -8.04 -25.21 21.32
N GLU A 54 -6.94 -25.46 22.03
CA GLU A 54 -6.92 -26.38 23.16
C GLU A 54 -7.86 -25.95 24.28
N CYS A 55 -7.94 -24.64 24.56
CA CYS A 55 -8.88 -24.10 25.55
C CYS A 55 -10.35 -24.28 25.10
N CYS A 56 -10.67 -24.02 23.83
CA CYS A 56 -12.01 -24.26 23.27
C CYS A 56 -12.41 -25.75 23.31
N ASP A 57 -11.43 -26.66 23.22
CA ASP A 57 -11.63 -28.11 23.38
C ASP A 57 -11.80 -28.56 24.86
N GLY A 58 -11.80 -27.62 25.81
CA GLY A 58 -11.97 -27.88 27.23
C GLY A 58 -10.75 -28.49 27.93
N LYS A 59 -9.58 -28.47 27.29
CA LYS A 59 -8.35 -29.10 27.83
C LYS A 59 -7.64 -28.27 28.88
N ASP A 60 -7.69 -26.94 28.79
CA ASP A 60 -7.01 -26.04 29.75
C ASP A 60 -7.57 -24.62 29.70
N SER A 61 -8.57 -24.32 30.53
CA SER A 61 -9.17 -23.00 30.64
C SER A 61 -8.30 -21.97 31.40
N SER A 62 -7.28 -22.43 32.14
CA SER A 62 -6.44 -21.54 32.94
C SER A 62 -5.57 -20.61 32.06
N ARG A 63 -5.29 -21.00 30.83
CA ARG A 63 -4.44 -20.27 29.87
C ARG A 63 -5.24 -19.39 28.90
N LEU A 64 -6.59 -19.46 28.93
CA LEU A 64 -7.46 -18.80 27.98
C LEU A 64 -7.23 -17.28 27.92
N SER A 65 -7.20 -16.61 29.06
CA SER A 65 -7.04 -15.16 29.11
C SER A 65 -5.69 -14.68 28.56
N ALA A 66 -4.62 -15.42 28.87
CA ALA A 66 -3.28 -15.08 28.36
C ALA A 66 -3.15 -15.29 26.84
N CYS A 67 -3.70 -16.37 26.30
CA CYS A 67 -3.65 -16.60 24.85
C CYS A 67 -4.53 -15.61 24.08
N ILE A 68 -5.71 -15.22 24.61
CA ILE A 68 -6.56 -14.19 24.00
C ILE A 68 -5.85 -12.84 23.95
N GLN A 69 -5.16 -12.43 25.04
CA GLN A 69 -4.38 -11.19 25.02
C GLN A 69 -3.24 -11.24 24.00
N ALA A 70 -2.55 -12.38 23.89
CA ALA A 70 -1.51 -12.56 22.87
C ALA A 70 -2.08 -12.48 21.44
N ILE A 71 -3.26 -13.06 21.18
CA ILE A 71 -3.93 -12.95 19.88
C ILE A 71 -4.36 -11.50 19.63
N ALA A 72 -4.91 -10.81 20.63
CA ALA A 72 -5.31 -9.40 20.50
C ALA A 72 -4.12 -8.49 20.14
N ALA A 73 -2.94 -8.74 20.74
CA ALA A 73 -1.73 -8.01 20.39
C ALA A 73 -1.26 -8.28 18.94
N ILE A 74 -1.50 -9.49 18.43
CA ILE A 74 -1.14 -9.86 17.04
C ILE A 74 -2.12 -9.25 16.02
N LEU A 75 -3.43 -9.29 16.31
CA LEU A 75 -4.47 -8.80 15.41
C LEU A 75 -4.67 -7.28 15.52
N ASN A 76 -4.15 -6.67 16.58
CA ASN A 76 -4.27 -5.23 16.87
C ASN A 76 -5.72 -4.71 16.79
N ASP A 77 -6.67 -5.48 17.30
CA ASP A 77 -8.10 -5.17 17.30
C ASP A 77 -8.64 -5.20 18.75
N PRO A 78 -9.25 -4.11 19.25
CA PRO A 78 -9.76 -4.00 20.62
C PRO A 78 -10.92 -4.95 20.93
N ASP A 79 -11.64 -5.42 19.91
CA ASP A 79 -12.79 -6.31 20.09
C ASP A 79 -12.39 -7.78 20.24
N VAL A 80 -11.16 -8.14 19.92
CA VAL A 80 -10.65 -9.52 19.99
C VAL A 80 -10.90 -10.19 21.35
N PRO A 81 -10.60 -9.57 22.51
CA PRO A 81 -10.82 -10.23 23.78
C PRO A 81 -12.29 -10.60 24.02
N ASN A 82 -13.20 -9.70 23.69
CA ASN A 82 -14.63 -9.90 23.92
C ASN A 82 -15.18 -11.04 23.05
N VAL A 83 -14.84 -11.02 21.77
CA VAL A 83 -15.29 -12.00 20.77
C VAL A 83 -14.72 -13.39 21.08
N LEU A 84 -13.41 -13.49 21.34
CA LEU A 84 -12.76 -14.78 21.62
C LEU A 84 -13.18 -15.38 22.96
N HIS A 85 -13.45 -14.56 24.00
CA HIS A 85 -14.03 -15.06 25.24
C HIS A 85 -15.45 -15.58 25.01
N SER A 86 -16.28 -14.85 24.25
CA SER A 86 -17.64 -15.29 23.93
C SER A 86 -17.64 -16.60 23.15
N PHE A 87 -16.82 -16.71 22.13
CA PHE A 87 -16.70 -17.92 21.32
C PHE A 87 -16.15 -19.12 22.12
N ALA A 88 -15.19 -18.91 23.02
CA ALA A 88 -14.64 -19.99 23.85
C ALA A 88 -15.65 -20.52 24.88
N ASN A 89 -16.59 -19.68 25.34
CA ASN A 89 -17.65 -20.10 26.28
C ASN A 89 -18.74 -20.95 25.61
N GLU A 90 -19.08 -20.60 24.36
CA GLU A 90 -20.09 -21.32 23.56
C GLU A 90 -19.57 -21.50 22.13
N PRO A 91 -18.63 -22.46 21.94
CA PRO A 91 -17.99 -22.64 20.63
C PRO A 91 -18.97 -23.26 19.63
N ASP A 92 -19.09 -22.63 18.45
CA ASP A 92 -19.81 -23.20 17.32
C ASP A 92 -19.02 -24.36 16.73
N GLU A 93 -19.64 -25.54 16.69
CA GLU A 93 -18.97 -26.80 16.29
C GLU A 93 -18.50 -26.79 14.83
N PHE A 94 -19.25 -26.14 13.93
CA PHE A 94 -18.87 -26.02 12.53
C PHE A 94 -17.62 -25.14 12.36
N LEU A 95 -17.59 -23.98 13.03
CA LEU A 95 -16.44 -23.08 12.99
C LEU A 95 -15.21 -23.68 13.67
N LEU A 96 -15.39 -24.34 14.79
CA LEU A 96 -14.31 -25.02 15.48
C LEU A 96 -13.67 -26.12 14.61
N ASN A 97 -14.49 -26.90 13.90
CA ASN A 97 -14.01 -27.88 12.92
C ASN A 97 -13.35 -27.21 11.72
N SER A 98 -13.88 -26.10 11.23
CA SER A 98 -13.26 -25.33 10.15
C SER A 98 -11.90 -24.79 10.56
N MET A 99 -11.74 -24.28 11.79
CA MET A 99 -10.46 -23.86 12.33
C MET A 99 -9.46 -25.03 12.41
N ARG A 100 -9.89 -26.21 12.89
CA ARG A 100 -9.02 -27.41 12.93
C ARG A 100 -8.50 -27.79 11.54
N VAL A 101 -9.40 -27.78 10.53
CA VAL A 101 -9.01 -28.07 9.14
C VAL A 101 -8.04 -27.02 8.59
N CYS A 102 -8.31 -25.74 8.86
CA CYS A 102 -7.46 -24.64 8.38
C CYS A 102 -6.10 -24.60 9.09
N PHE A 103 -6.03 -25.04 10.34
CA PHE A 103 -4.82 -25.00 11.17
C PHE A 103 -3.99 -26.28 11.06
N ASP A 104 -4.51 -27.35 10.48
CA ASP A 104 -3.78 -28.60 10.30
C ASP A 104 -2.77 -28.47 9.14
N PRO A 105 -1.46 -28.59 9.43
CA PRO A 105 -0.42 -28.50 8.42
C PRO A 105 -0.46 -29.61 7.36
N SER A 106 -1.17 -30.71 7.62
CA SER A 106 -1.33 -31.80 6.66
C SER A 106 -2.50 -31.57 5.68
N THR A 107 -3.34 -30.57 5.93
CA THR A 107 -4.48 -30.25 5.06
C THR A 107 -4.00 -29.60 3.78
N PRO A 108 -4.38 -30.11 2.59
CA PRO A 108 -4.08 -29.45 1.31
C PRO A 108 -4.58 -28.00 1.25
N LEU A 109 -3.79 -27.11 0.65
CA LEU A 109 -4.08 -25.68 0.57
C LEU A 109 -5.43 -25.37 -0.08
N SER A 110 -5.83 -26.12 -1.12
CA SER A 110 -7.13 -25.99 -1.78
C SER A 110 -8.28 -26.27 -0.81
N LYS A 111 -8.17 -27.32 -0.01
CA LYS A 111 -9.16 -27.69 1.00
C LYS A 111 -9.23 -26.67 2.12
N SER A 112 -8.09 -26.22 2.65
CA SER A 112 -8.02 -25.17 3.67
C SER A 112 -8.64 -23.86 3.16
N THR A 113 -8.37 -23.48 1.90
CA THR A 113 -8.93 -22.28 1.28
C THR A 113 -10.45 -22.41 1.08
N GLN A 114 -10.93 -23.56 0.61
CA GLN A 114 -12.36 -23.82 0.46
C GLN A 114 -13.07 -23.78 1.80
N THR A 115 -12.55 -24.50 2.82
CA THR A 115 -13.13 -24.52 4.18
C THR A 115 -13.19 -23.13 4.77
N ARG A 116 -12.17 -22.29 4.55
CA ARG A 116 -12.17 -20.89 4.98
C ARG A 116 -13.30 -20.08 4.35
N HIS A 117 -13.49 -20.20 3.03
CA HIS A 117 -14.59 -19.52 2.35
C HIS A 117 -15.97 -19.97 2.85
N GLU A 118 -16.13 -21.27 3.07
CA GLU A 118 -17.36 -21.83 3.63
C GLU A 118 -17.60 -21.31 5.06
N ALA A 119 -16.55 -21.27 5.90
CA ALA A 119 -16.64 -20.74 7.26
C ALA A 119 -16.98 -19.23 7.28
N ILE A 120 -16.37 -18.42 6.40
CA ILE A 120 -16.69 -17.00 6.27
C ILE A 120 -18.13 -16.80 5.81
N SER A 121 -18.61 -17.57 4.83
CA SER A 121 -20.00 -17.50 4.37
C SER A 121 -20.98 -17.89 5.47
N TYR A 122 -20.65 -18.91 6.25
CA TYR A 122 -21.44 -19.33 7.40
C TYR A 122 -21.51 -18.24 8.49
N MET A 123 -20.36 -17.63 8.82
CA MET A 123 -20.31 -16.53 9.80
C MET A 123 -21.11 -15.31 9.36
N GLN A 124 -21.10 -14.97 8.05
CA GLN A 124 -21.91 -13.88 7.51
C GLN A 124 -23.41 -14.09 7.77
N GLU A 125 -23.86 -15.34 7.71
CA GLU A 125 -25.28 -15.67 7.90
C GLU A 125 -25.65 -15.85 9.38
N LYS A 126 -24.80 -16.49 10.19
CA LYS A 126 -25.16 -16.96 11.55
C LYS A 126 -24.53 -16.16 12.67
N LEU A 127 -23.34 -15.59 12.48
CA LEU A 127 -22.54 -14.95 13.52
C LEU A 127 -21.90 -13.63 13.03
N PRO A 128 -22.68 -12.70 12.48
CA PRO A 128 -22.17 -11.48 11.88
C PRO A 128 -21.35 -10.60 12.84
N GLU A 129 -21.64 -10.65 14.13
CA GLU A 129 -20.93 -9.88 15.16
C GLU A 129 -19.51 -10.40 15.44
N MET A 130 -19.25 -11.67 15.15
CA MET A 130 -17.96 -12.32 15.42
C MET A 130 -17.08 -12.45 14.16
N ILE A 131 -17.63 -12.16 12.99
CA ILE A 131 -16.99 -12.47 11.69
C ILE A 131 -15.61 -11.85 11.55
N ASN A 132 -15.40 -10.63 12.04
CA ASN A 132 -14.16 -9.90 11.90
C ASN A 132 -13.00 -10.61 12.57
N VAL A 133 -13.16 -10.88 13.86
CA VAL A 133 -12.12 -11.51 14.67
C VAL A 133 -11.90 -12.96 14.26
N LEU A 134 -12.99 -13.73 14.06
CA LEU A 134 -12.89 -15.16 13.73
C LEU A 134 -12.35 -15.38 12.31
N SER A 135 -12.70 -14.52 11.34
CA SER A 135 -12.11 -14.61 10.01
C SER A 135 -10.62 -14.27 10.03
N GLU A 136 -10.20 -13.27 10.81
CA GLU A 136 -8.79 -12.95 11.01
C GLU A 136 -8.04 -14.09 11.72
N CYS A 137 -8.66 -14.75 12.70
CA CYS A 137 -8.09 -15.95 13.31
C CYS A 137 -7.93 -17.10 12.30
N LEU A 138 -8.95 -17.33 11.44
CA LEU A 138 -8.88 -18.34 10.37
C LEU A 138 -7.74 -18.04 9.38
N TRP A 139 -7.57 -16.78 9.00
CA TRP A 139 -6.48 -16.36 8.12
C TRP A 139 -5.12 -16.50 8.79
N THR A 140 -4.99 -16.01 10.02
CA THR A 140 -3.74 -15.99 10.77
C THR A 140 -3.31 -17.40 11.22
N GLY A 141 -4.26 -18.27 11.53
CA GLY A 141 -4.01 -19.64 11.95
C GLY A 141 -3.82 -20.62 10.81
N SER A 142 -4.13 -20.25 9.56
CA SER A 142 -3.86 -21.12 8.40
C SER A 142 -2.38 -21.39 8.28
N PHE A 143 -2.05 -22.64 7.90
CA PHE A 143 -0.66 -23.07 7.84
C PHE A 143 0.17 -22.19 6.93
N PRO A 144 1.29 -21.63 7.40
CA PRO A 144 2.11 -20.72 6.61
C PRO A 144 2.91 -21.49 5.55
N ILE A 145 3.02 -20.88 4.37
CA ILE A 145 3.89 -21.40 3.29
C ILE A 145 5.37 -21.26 3.67
N LEU A 146 5.72 -20.21 4.43
CA LEU A 146 7.06 -20.02 4.98
C LEU A 146 7.03 -20.16 6.49
N ASN A 147 7.93 -20.95 7.02
CA ASN A 147 8.13 -21.18 8.45
C ASN A 147 9.61 -21.09 8.81
N VAL A 148 9.93 -21.16 10.10
CA VAL A 148 11.31 -21.09 10.60
C VAL A 148 12.22 -22.13 9.94
N SER A 149 11.72 -23.32 9.63
CA SER A 149 12.52 -24.39 9.01
C SER A 149 12.97 -24.09 7.58
N CYS A 150 12.32 -23.13 6.89
CA CYS A 150 12.71 -22.70 5.55
C CYS A 150 13.89 -21.73 5.56
N ILE A 151 14.15 -21.03 6.67
CA ILE A 151 15.12 -19.91 6.72
C ILE A 151 16.53 -20.40 6.43
N GLN A 152 16.99 -21.43 7.12
CA GLN A 152 18.36 -21.93 6.92
C GLN A 152 18.61 -22.41 5.49
N PRO A 153 17.77 -23.26 4.88
CA PRO A 153 17.92 -23.62 3.47
C PRO A 153 17.88 -22.42 2.52
N LEU A 154 17.04 -21.42 2.77
CA LEU A 154 16.99 -20.20 1.95
C LEU A 154 18.26 -19.34 2.10
N LEU A 155 18.86 -19.31 3.28
CA LEU A 155 20.15 -18.65 3.52
C LEU A 155 21.29 -19.39 2.80
N GLU A 156 21.28 -20.72 2.78
CA GLU A 156 22.27 -21.54 2.06
C GLU A 156 22.14 -21.40 0.54
N LEU A 157 20.89 -21.32 0.03
CA LEU A 157 20.59 -21.07 -1.38
C LEU A 157 20.81 -19.60 -1.81
N GLN A 158 21.13 -18.71 -0.89
CA GLN A 158 21.26 -17.26 -1.13
C GLN A 158 20.03 -16.67 -1.83
N SER A 159 18.83 -17.09 -1.42
CA SER A 159 17.57 -16.66 -2.01
C SER A 159 17.24 -15.22 -1.59
N THR A 160 17.94 -14.25 -2.16
CA THR A 160 17.88 -12.82 -1.79
C THR A 160 16.47 -12.28 -1.77
N GLN A 161 15.67 -12.61 -2.76
CA GLN A 161 14.30 -12.06 -2.91
C GLN A 161 13.35 -12.60 -1.84
N LEU A 162 13.37 -13.92 -1.58
CA LEU A 162 12.56 -14.52 -0.52
C LEU A 162 12.99 -14.05 0.87
N LEU A 163 14.30 -13.94 1.11
CA LEU A 163 14.82 -13.48 2.38
C LEU A 163 14.47 -11.99 2.63
N ARG A 164 14.57 -11.12 1.62
CA ARG A 164 14.10 -9.74 1.72
C ARG A 164 12.60 -9.66 1.97
N PHE A 165 11.81 -10.51 1.29
CA PHE A 165 10.37 -10.59 1.53
C PHE A 165 10.07 -10.99 2.99
N ILE A 166 10.76 -12.01 3.52
CA ILE A 166 10.64 -12.42 4.93
C ILE A 166 11.00 -11.27 5.87
N ALA A 167 12.10 -10.56 5.58
CA ALA A 167 12.53 -9.43 6.39
C ALA A 167 11.52 -8.27 6.42
N GLN A 168 10.78 -8.06 5.32
CA GLN A 168 9.77 -7.01 5.23
C GLN A 168 8.45 -7.38 5.93
N HIS A 169 8.05 -8.65 5.86
CA HIS A 169 6.72 -9.07 6.29
C HIS A 169 6.71 -9.92 7.56
N ALA A 170 7.79 -10.62 7.87
CA ALA A 170 7.92 -11.47 9.06
C ALA A 170 9.35 -11.53 9.61
N PRO A 171 9.92 -10.39 9.99
CA PRO A 171 11.30 -10.31 10.49
C PRO A 171 11.54 -11.22 11.72
N TYR A 172 10.51 -11.49 12.51
CA TYR A 172 10.61 -12.37 13.67
C TYR A 172 11.06 -13.81 13.36
N LEU A 173 10.85 -14.31 12.13
CA LEU A 173 11.37 -15.61 11.68
C LEU A 173 12.89 -15.65 11.61
N LEU A 174 13.55 -14.49 11.55
CA LEU A 174 15.00 -14.36 11.50
C LEU A 174 15.65 -14.38 12.88
N LYS A 175 14.87 -14.33 13.96
CA LYS A 175 15.37 -14.20 15.35
C LYS A 175 16.39 -15.27 15.72
N ASP A 176 16.07 -16.54 15.47
CA ASP A 176 16.95 -17.68 15.80
C ASP A 176 18.22 -17.72 14.94
N TYR A 177 18.22 -16.99 13.82
CA TYR A 177 19.35 -16.92 12.87
C TYR A 177 20.18 -15.64 13.03
N SER A 178 19.86 -14.77 13.99
CA SER A 178 20.54 -13.49 14.22
C SER A 178 22.05 -13.63 14.39
N GLY A 179 22.52 -14.67 15.11
CA GLY A 179 23.95 -14.95 15.27
C GLY A 179 24.66 -15.32 13.96
N ILE A 180 24.01 -16.15 13.13
CA ILE A 180 24.54 -16.52 11.81
C ILE A 180 24.59 -15.30 10.88
N LEU A 181 23.55 -14.48 10.89
CA LEU A 181 23.48 -13.24 10.10
C LEU A 181 24.54 -12.24 10.54
N THR A 182 24.77 -12.08 11.85
CA THR A 182 25.82 -11.21 12.40
C THR A 182 27.21 -11.66 11.95
N GLN A 183 27.48 -12.99 12.01
CA GLN A 183 28.75 -13.53 11.54
C GLN A 183 28.94 -13.31 10.03
N ARG A 184 27.92 -13.56 9.24
CA ARG A 184 27.97 -13.31 7.78
C ARG A 184 28.20 -11.83 7.46
N ALA A 185 27.56 -10.93 8.19
CA ALA A 185 27.79 -9.49 8.00
C ALA A 185 29.23 -9.05 8.30
N LEU A 186 29.93 -9.75 9.21
CA LEU A 186 31.34 -9.49 9.54
C LEU A 186 32.29 -10.13 8.52
N ASP A 187 31.99 -11.32 8.06
CA ASP A 187 32.87 -12.13 7.20
C ASP A 187 32.87 -11.64 5.73
N GLU A 188 31.74 -11.08 5.28
CA GLU A 188 31.60 -10.59 3.90
C GLU A 188 31.49 -9.06 3.89
N PRO A 189 32.55 -8.34 3.49
CA PRO A 189 32.56 -6.87 3.53
C PRO A 189 31.54 -6.21 2.55
N VAL A 190 30.83 -6.98 1.75
CA VAL A 190 29.87 -6.52 0.75
C VAL A 190 28.46 -7.11 0.96
N SER A 191 28.23 -7.88 2.00
CA SER A 191 26.92 -8.52 2.22
C SER A 191 25.88 -7.51 2.71
N SER A 192 25.33 -6.72 1.77
CA SER A 192 24.19 -5.87 2.02
C SER A 192 22.98 -6.68 2.54
N LEU A 193 22.80 -7.92 2.08
CA LEU A 193 21.68 -8.77 2.45
C LEU A 193 21.64 -9.10 3.95
N ALA A 194 22.75 -9.53 4.54
CA ALA A 194 22.76 -9.88 5.97
C ALA A 194 22.46 -8.65 6.85
N LEU A 195 22.97 -7.47 6.48
CA LEU A 195 22.66 -6.22 7.16
C LEU A 195 21.20 -5.81 6.97
N ASP A 196 20.63 -5.97 5.77
CA ASP A 196 19.22 -5.69 5.48
C ASP A 196 18.29 -6.55 6.35
N LEU A 197 18.61 -7.85 6.47
CA LEU A 197 17.84 -8.79 7.28
C LEU A 197 17.92 -8.44 8.76
N LEU A 198 19.13 -8.17 9.28
CA LEU A 198 19.33 -7.74 10.68
C LEU A 198 18.67 -6.40 10.97
N ALA A 199 18.75 -5.44 10.06
CA ALA A 199 18.13 -4.13 10.21
C ALA A 199 16.60 -4.21 10.26
N SER A 200 16.02 -5.15 9.52
CA SER A 200 14.57 -5.40 9.56
C SER A 200 14.15 -6.11 10.85
N LEU A 201 14.95 -7.07 11.31
CA LEU A 201 14.74 -7.71 12.61
C LEU A 201 14.85 -6.72 13.78
N ALA A 202 15.87 -5.87 13.79
CA ALA A 202 16.08 -4.88 14.84
C ALA A 202 14.99 -3.80 14.86
N ALA A 203 14.46 -3.41 13.70
CA ALA A 203 13.33 -2.48 13.62
C ALA A 203 12.04 -3.10 14.16
N PHE A 204 11.88 -4.42 14.06
CA PHE A 204 10.75 -5.15 14.65
C PHE A 204 10.92 -5.39 16.16
N ASP A 205 12.08 -5.89 16.58
CA ASP A 205 12.41 -6.16 17.99
C ASP A 205 13.91 -5.90 18.23
N PRO A 206 14.27 -4.70 18.74
CA PRO A 206 15.66 -4.34 19.03
C PRO A 206 16.35 -5.28 20.04
N THR A 207 15.57 -5.97 20.88
CA THR A 207 16.07 -6.86 21.93
C THR A 207 16.29 -8.29 21.45
N SER A 208 15.93 -8.58 20.19
CA SER A 208 15.89 -9.94 19.64
C SER A 208 17.26 -10.61 19.51
N PHE A 209 18.36 -9.87 19.57
CA PHE A 209 19.71 -10.41 19.52
C PHE A 209 20.73 -9.60 20.34
N SER A 210 21.75 -10.30 20.83
CA SER A 210 22.84 -9.65 21.57
C SER A 210 23.85 -9.04 20.61
N VAL A 211 24.22 -7.81 20.85
CA VAL A 211 25.16 -7.05 20.02
C VAL A 211 26.52 -7.00 20.71
N SER A 212 27.58 -7.46 20.03
CA SER A 212 28.94 -7.33 20.53
C SER A 212 29.51 -5.95 20.25
N GLU A 213 30.41 -5.45 21.10
CA GLU A 213 31.11 -4.18 20.88
C GLU A 213 31.86 -4.14 19.54
N SER A 214 32.43 -5.28 19.13
CA SER A 214 33.12 -5.40 17.85
C SER A 214 32.16 -5.22 16.65
N PHE A 215 30.92 -5.71 16.77
CA PHE A 215 29.90 -5.55 15.75
C PHE A 215 29.40 -4.09 15.69
N VAL A 216 29.21 -3.42 16.83
CA VAL A 216 28.88 -1.98 16.87
C VAL A 216 29.98 -1.16 16.22
N ALA A 217 31.25 -1.44 16.53
CA ALA A 217 32.39 -0.75 15.90
C ALA A 217 32.45 -0.97 14.38
N TYR A 218 32.10 -2.16 13.90
CA TYR A 218 31.97 -2.46 12.48
C TYR A 218 30.82 -1.65 11.85
N LEU A 219 29.63 -1.70 12.46
CA LEU A 219 28.46 -0.95 11.97
C LEU A 219 28.72 0.55 11.92
N THR A 220 29.38 1.13 12.92
CA THR A 220 29.73 2.55 12.99
C THR A 220 30.54 3.01 11.78
N LYS A 221 31.42 2.14 11.27
CA LYS A 221 32.19 2.43 10.03
C LYS A 221 31.34 2.34 8.78
N GLN A 222 30.34 1.45 8.75
CA GLN A 222 29.49 1.24 7.58
C GLN A 222 28.29 2.19 7.53
N ALA A 223 27.85 2.70 8.68
CA ALA A 223 26.62 3.46 8.83
C ALA A 223 26.57 4.77 8.04
N THR A 224 27.72 5.33 7.66
CA THR A 224 27.78 6.53 6.83
C THR A 224 27.60 6.26 5.34
N ARG A 225 27.64 4.99 4.93
CA ARG A 225 27.59 4.58 3.51
C ARG A 225 26.62 3.43 3.24
N SER A 226 25.85 3.00 4.24
CA SER A 226 24.92 1.89 4.11
C SER A 226 23.63 2.22 4.84
N TYR A 227 22.53 2.23 4.10
CA TYR A 227 21.18 2.40 4.64
C TYR A 227 20.85 1.36 5.72
N ALA A 228 21.18 0.09 5.48
CA ALA A 228 20.92 -0.99 6.43
C ALA A 228 21.72 -0.84 7.73
N ALA A 229 23.00 -0.46 7.63
CA ALA A 229 23.83 -0.23 8.82
C ALA A 229 23.35 1.00 9.63
N ALA A 230 22.96 2.08 8.96
CA ALA A 230 22.39 3.26 9.59
C ALA A 230 21.07 2.93 10.32
N LYS A 231 20.15 2.22 9.64
CA LYS A 231 18.90 1.72 10.23
C LYS A 231 19.18 0.83 11.43
N LEU A 232 20.13 -0.09 11.33
CA LEU A 232 20.46 -1.01 12.41
C LEU A 232 21.00 -0.26 13.65
N ILE A 233 21.94 0.69 13.46
CA ILE A 233 22.44 1.55 14.55
C ILE A 233 21.31 2.34 15.19
N SER A 234 20.42 2.92 14.43
CA SER A 234 19.27 3.67 14.98
C SER A 234 18.42 2.83 15.92
N CYS A 235 18.28 1.53 15.63
CA CYS A 235 17.48 0.63 16.45
C CYS A 235 18.23 0.10 17.70
N ILE A 236 19.54 -0.23 17.57
CA ILE A 236 20.29 -0.94 18.64
C ILE A 236 21.15 -0.02 19.49
N SER A 237 21.56 1.13 18.99
CA SER A 237 22.47 2.07 19.66
C SER A 237 22.11 3.53 19.35
N PRO A 238 20.93 4.00 19.77
CA PRO A 238 20.44 5.34 19.44
C PRO A 238 21.35 6.47 19.93
N ASP A 239 22.13 6.25 20.97
CA ASP A 239 23.12 7.22 21.50
C ASP A 239 24.21 7.59 20.48
N LEU A 240 24.52 6.70 19.51
CA LEU A 240 25.51 6.94 18.47
C LEU A 240 24.96 7.74 17.29
N VAL A 241 23.63 7.87 17.16
CA VAL A 241 22.97 8.52 16.02
C VAL A 241 23.43 9.97 15.87
N ALA A 242 23.41 10.75 16.94
CA ALA A 242 23.80 12.16 16.90
C ALA A 242 25.23 12.35 16.38
N GLN A 243 26.16 11.50 16.80
CA GLN A 243 27.55 11.53 16.34
C GLN A 243 27.65 11.18 14.86
N GLN A 244 26.94 10.13 14.40
CA GLN A 244 26.97 9.70 13.01
C GLN A 244 26.35 10.74 12.07
N VAL A 245 25.21 11.31 12.46
CA VAL A 245 24.54 12.36 11.69
C VAL A 245 25.39 13.62 11.61
N THR A 246 26.09 14.01 12.69
CA THR A 246 27.01 15.14 12.69
C THR A 246 28.17 14.89 11.73
N TYR A 247 28.74 13.69 11.75
CA TYR A 247 29.82 13.32 10.83
C TYR A 247 29.35 13.32 9.36
N ILE A 248 28.16 12.79 9.08
CA ILE A 248 27.55 12.84 7.73
C ILE A 248 27.34 14.31 7.30
N LYS A 249 26.87 15.18 8.22
CA LYS A 249 26.71 16.60 7.94
C LYS A 249 28.03 17.25 7.51
N GLU A 250 29.10 17.01 8.26
CA GLU A 250 30.44 17.52 7.92
C GLU A 250 30.93 17.00 6.57
N LEU A 251 30.72 15.71 6.27
CA LEU A 251 31.07 15.13 4.97
C LEU A 251 30.32 15.83 3.82
N LEU A 252 29.01 16.04 3.96
CA LEU A 252 28.19 16.65 2.90
C LEU A 252 28.43 18.16 2.72
N GLU A 253 28.85 18.87 3.78
CA GLU A 253 29.18 20.30 3.73
C GLU A 253 30.60 20.56 3.15
N HIS A 254 31.54 19.61 3.31
CA HIS A 254 32.95 19.78 2.91
C HIS A 254 33.32 19.11 1.58
N GLU A 255 32.62 18.07 1.16
CA GLU A 255 32.90 17.41 -0.12
C GLU A 255 32.28 18.17 -1.30
N SER A 256 33.14 18.54 -2.28
CA SER A 256 32.72 19.13 -3.52
C SER A 256 31.96 18.10 -4.39
N ASN A 257 30.71 18.38 -4.73
CA ASN A 257 29.86 17.79 -5.79
C ASN A 257 29.69 16.25 -5.87
N ASP A 258 30.51 15.45 -5.23
CA ASP A 258 30.42 13.99 -5.19
C ASP A 258 29.87 13.48 -3.85
N ALA A 259 28.89 14.18 -3.29
CA ALA A 259 28.13 13.62 -2.17
C ALA A 259 27.62 12.26 -2.59
N SER A 260 28.22 11.22 -2.06
CA SER A 260 27.88 9.84 -2.42
C SER A 260 26.39 9.62 -2.17
N ALA A 261 25.67 9.09 -3.14
CA ALA A 261 24.27 8.72 -2.98
C ALA A 261 24.07 7.86 -1.73
N ASP A 262 25.04 7.03 -1.42
CA ASP A 262 25.04 6.13 -0.26
C ASP A 262 25.04 6.91 1.08
N VAL A 263 25.73 8.06 1.15
CA VAL A 263 25.73 8.94 2.34
C VAL A 263 24.36 9.58 2.56
N LEU A 264 23.70 9.99 1.48
CA LEU A 264 22.34 10.53 1.54
C LEU A 264 21.31 9.47 1.94
N GLU A 265 21.47 8.25 1.43
CA GLU A 265 20.61 7.13 1.82
C GLU A 265 20.81 6.75 3.30
N ALA A 266 22.04 6.77 3.78
CA ALA A 266 22.35 6.56 5.20
C ALA A 266 21.72 7.65 6.07
N LEU A 267 21.82 8.91 5.69
CA LEU A 267 21.18 10.02 6.40
C LEU A 267 19.65 9.86 6.42
N ALA A 268 19.05 9.46 5.31
CA ALA A 268 17.62 9.21 5.25
C ALA A 268 17.20 8.08 6.19
N ALA A 269 18.02 7.01 6.35
CA ALA A 269 17.76 5.94 7.29
C ALA A 269 17.82 6.44 8.75
N PHE A 270 18.81 7.25 9.11
CA PHE A 270 18.84 7.85 10.44
C PHE A 270 17.60 8.70 10.72
N LEU A 271 17.13 9.47 9.74
CA LEU A 271 15.92 10.28 9.88
C LEU A 271 14.63 9.43 10.00
N ASP A 272 14.58 8.27 9.35
CA ASP A 272 13.39 7.41 9.35
C ASP A 272 13.24 6.57 10.63
N TYR A 273 14.36 6.16 11.23
CA TYR A 273 14.38 5.20 12.34
C TYR A 273 14.83 5.77 13.69
N SER A 274 15.19 7.06 13.76
CA SER A 274 15.63 7.67 15.01
C SER A 274 14.60 8.65 15.56
N SER A 275 14.55 8.81 16.87
CA SER A 275 13.74 9.84 17.50
C SER A 275 14.33 11.24 17.26
N VAL A 276 13.45 12.25 17.23
CA VAL A 276 13.84 13.67 17.02
C VAL A 276 14.93 14.14 17.99
N GLU A 277 14.93 13.60 19.21
CA GLU A 277 15.87 13.98 20.28
C GLU A 277 17.33 13.61 19.96
N HIS A 278 17.53 12.57 19.15
CA HIS A 278 18.87 12.12 18.75
C HIS A 278 19.37 12.76 17.45
N ILE A 279 18.54 13.56 16.77
CA ILE A 279 18.89 14.18 15.50
C ILE A 279 19.31 15.64 15.74
N PRO A 280 20.57 16.01 15.42
CA PRO A 280 21.01 17.41 15.51
C PRO A 280 20.26 18.27 14.47
N SER A 281 20.32 19.62 14.63
CA SER A 281 19.75 20.53 13.64
C SER A 281 20.39 20.33 12.26
N LEU A 282 19.54 20.12 11.25
CA LEU A 282 19.94 19.89 9.86
C LEU A 282 19.53 21.03 8.93
N ASP A 283 19.06 22.16 9.45
CA ASP A 283 18.48 23.25 8.64
C ASP A 283 19.47 23.74 7.57
N THR A 284 20.74 23.98 7.93
CA THR A 284 21.79 24.39 6.98
C THR A 284 22.10 23.30 5.95
N LEU A 285 22.11 22.04 6.36
CA LEU A 285 22.33 20.91 5.46
C LEU A 285 21.18 20.73 4.48
N VAL A 286 19.96 20.86 4.94
CA VAL A 286 18.75 20.77 4.12
C VAL A 286 18.75 21.86 3.05
N GLU A 287 19.10 23.11 3.39
CA GLU A 287 19.27 24.19 2.41
C GLU A 287 20.38 23.88 1.42
N HIS A 288 21.51 23.35 1.89
CA HIS A 288 22.61 22.95 1.01
C HIS A 288 22.18 21.85 0.04
N ILE A 289 21.54 20.78 0.52
CA ILE A 289 21.02 19.67 -0.32
C ILE A 289 20.03 20.21 -1.35
N LEU A 290 19.11 21.07 -0.95
CA LEU A 290 18.11 21.64 -1.84
C LEU A 290 18.78 22.43 -2.97
N HIS A 291 19.65 23.38 -2.63
CA HIS A 291 20.23 24.31 -3.61
C HIS A 291 21.36 23.69 -4.44
N ARG A 292 22.19 22.84 -3.85
CA ARG A 292 23.38 22.31 -4.50
C ARG A 292 23.15 21.01 -5.27
N ILE A 293 22.15 20.22 -4.89
CA ILE A 293 21.90 18.91 -5.48
C ILE A 293 20.56 18.87 -6.21
N VAL A 294 19.46 19.18 -5.52
CA VAL A 294 18.12 19.00 -6.11
C VAL A 294 17.85 20.04 -7.19
N LEU A 295 18.15 21.31 -6.92
CA LEU A 295 17.98 22.43 -7.86
C LEU A 295 19.16 22.62 -8.81
N ALA A 296 20.21 21.79 -8.72
CA ALA A 296 21.34 21.86 -9.65
C ALA A 296 20.91 21.50 -11.08
N PRO A 297 21.53 22.09 -12.10
CA PRO A 297 21.33 21.68 -13.48
C PRO A 297 21.67 20.21 -13.70
N TRP A 298 20.99 19.55 -14.67
CA TRP A 298 21.34 18.20 -15.07
C TRP A 298 22.69 18.20 -15.81
N PRO A 299 23.58 17.23 -15.55
CA PRO A 299 24.90 17.18 -16.26
C PRO A 299 24.72 16.96 -17.77
N ASN A 300 25.45 17.75 -18.58
CA ASN A 300 25.31 17.76 -20.05
C ASN A 300 25.97 16.57 -20.78
N HIS A 301 26.58 15.62 -20.07
CA HIS A 301 27.46 14.58 -20.67
C HIS A 301 27.07 13.14 -20.33
N GLU A 302 25.80 12.87 -19.98
CA GLU A 302 25.40 11.48 -19.84
C GLU A 302 24.98 10.89 -21.19
N PRO A 303 25.28 9.58 -21.43
CA PRO A 303 24.83 8.91 -22.64
C PRO A 303 23.30 9.00 -22.73
N GLU A 304 22.80 9.21 -23.94
CA GLU A 304 21.36 9.22 -24.22
C GLU A 304 20.77 7.91 -23.77
N LEU A 305 20.16 7.93 -22.58
CA LEU A 305 19.32 6.86 -22.07
C LEU A 305 17.94 7.00 -22.75
N ASP A 306 17.86 6.53 -23.96
CA ASP A 306 16.67 6.63 -24.85
C ASP A 306 15.53 5.70 -24.40
N THR A 307 15.66 5.13 -23.20
CA THR A 307 14.65 4.24 -22.59
C THR A 307 13.66 5.03 -21.76
N GLU A 308 12.39 4.64 -21.79
CA GLU A 308 11.34 5.25 -20.95
C GLU A 308 11.56 4.99 -19.45
N TRP A 309 12.36 3.97 -19.12
CA TRP A 309 12.65 3.54 -17.75
C TRP A 309 14.11 3.16 -17.57
N ILE A 310 14.63 3.37 -16.36
CA ILE A 310 15.98 2.98 -15.93
C ILE A 310 15.83 2.04 -14.73
N ASP A 311 16.40 0.85 -14.81
CA ASP A 311 16.40 -0.11 -13.71
C ASP A 311 17.31 0.35 -12.56
N ASP A 312 17.02 -0.16 -11.34
CA ASP A 312 17.74 0.27 -10.13
C ASP A 312 19.25 0.05 -10.22
N ASP A 313 19.67 -1.09 -10.81
CA ASP A 313 21.08 -1.45 -10.96
C ASP A 313 21.83 -0.58 -12.01
N SER A 314 21.08 0.06 -12.90
CA SER A 314 21.62 0.90 -13.99
C SER A 314 21.44 2.40 -13.77
N MET A 315 20.97 2.81 -12.59
CA MET A 315 20.78 4.23 -12.29
C MET A 315 22.09 5.01 -12.25
N PRO A 316 22.22 6.09 -13.04
CA PRO A 316 23.40 6.94 -13.01
C PRO A 316 23.53 7.67 -11.66
N LEU A 317 24.77 7.94 -11.27
CA LEU A 317 25.08 8.57 -9.98
C LEU A 317 24.34 9.90 -9.74
N PRO A 318 24.23 10.83 -10.70
CA PRO A 318 23.47 12.07 -10.50
C PRO A 318 21.98 11.83 -10.17
N LEU A 319 21.37 10.81 -10.77
CA LEU A 319 19.99 10.44 -10.47
C LEU A 319 19.88 9.88 -9.05
N ARG A 320 20.71 8.89 -8.69
CA ARG A 320 20.75 8.30 -7.34
C ARG A 320 20.95 9.36 -6.26
N THR A 321 21.88 10.29 -6.48
CA THR A 321 22.15 11.40 -5.55
C THR A 321 20.92 12.31 -5.41
N ARG A 322 20.22 12.62 -6.50
CA ARG A 322 19.02 13.47 -6.47
C ARG A 322 17.85 12.77 -5.78
N LEU A 323 17.64 11.47 -6.03
CA LEU A 323 16.62 10.67 -5.34
C LEU A 323 16.91 10.56 -3.84
N GLY A 324 18.16 10.28 -3.46
CA GLY A 324 18.59 10.27 -2.05
C GLY A 324 18.36 11.61 -1.36
N SER A 325 18.64 12.72 -2.05
CA SER A 325 18.39 14.08 -1.55
C SER A 325 16.91 14.36 -1.32
N LEU A 326 16.04 13.98 -2.26
CA LEU A 326 14.58 14.13 -2.10
C LEU A 326 14.06 13.27 -0.95
N ARG A 327 14.63 12.08 -0.74
CA ARG A 327 14.32 11.22 0.39
C ARG A 327 14.68 11.90 1.72
N VAL A 328 15.90 12.46 1.83
CA VAL A 328 16.34 13.20 3.01
C VAL A 328 15.39 14.37 3.32
N LEU A 329 15.04 15.18 2.31
CA LEU A 329 14.11 16.30 2.48
C LEU A 329 12.74 15.84 2.99
N THR A 330 12.23 14.75 2.44
CA THR A 330 10.94 14.18 2.83
C THR A 330 10.96 13.65 4.26
N GLN A 331 11.98 12.86 4.61
CA GLN A 331 12.12 12.31 5.96
C GLN A 331 12.35 13.40 7.00
N TRP A 332 13.16 14.42 6.66
CA TRP A 332 13.35 15.57 7.55
C TRP A 332 12.01 16.29 7.83
N CYS A 333 11.16 16.48 6.84
CA CYS A 333 9.81 17.00 7.05
C CYS A 333 9.00 16.09 8.00
N CYS A 334 9.01 14.78 7.77
CA CYS A 334 8.28 13.81 8.61
C CYS A 334 8.75 13.81 10.07
N VAL A 335 10.05 14.00 10.30
CA VAL A 335 10.64 14.10 11.64
C VAL A 335 10.23 15.40 12.33
N GLN A 336 10.36 16.53 11.64
CA GLN A 336 10.07 17.85 12.21
C GLN A 336 8.60 18.09 12.50
N LYS A 337 7.69 17.52 11.71
CA LYS A 337 6.22 17.67 11.79
C LYS A 337 5.74 19.13 11.87
N LYS A 338 6.51 20.07 11.31
CA LYS A 338 6.21 21.50 11.31
C LYS A 338 5.53 21.89 9.99
N ALA A 339 4.31 22.45 10.08
CA ALA A 339 3.52 22.83 8.92
C ALA A 339 4.21 23.85 7.99
N ASP A 340 5.08 24.72 8.52
CA ASP A 340 5.74 25.78 7.77
C ASP A 340 6.86 25.28 6.85
N LEU A 341 7.45 24.12 7.13
CA LEU A 341 8.57 23.57 6.38
C LEU A 341 8.15 22.83 5.11
N VAL A 342 6.95 22.28 5.12
CA VAL A 342 6.48 21.39 4.04
C VAL A 342 6.06 22.10 2.75
N PRO A 343 5.44 23.30 2.75
CA PRO A 343 4.96 23.92 1.53
C PRO A 343 6.01 24.10 0.42
N PRO A 344 7.27 24.52 0.71
CA PRO A 344 8.31 24.61 -0.31
C PRO A 344 8.69 23.24 -0.89
N VAL A 345 8.81 22.22 -0.02
CA VAL A 345 9.13 20.83 -0.43
C VAL A 345 7.99 20.26 -1.26
N LEU A 346 6.75 20.40 -0.81
CA LEU A 346 5.57 19.98 -1.58
C LEU A 346 5.49 20.69 -2.95
N LYS A 347 5.78 21.98 -3.01
CA LYS A 347 5.78 22.72 -4.29
C LYS A 347 6.77 22.10 -5.27
N LEU A 348 7.98 21.77 -4.81
CA LEU A 348 9.00 21.12 -5.62
C LEU A 348 8.52 19.73 -6.07
N LEU A 349 7.99 18.92 -5.14
CA LEU A 349 7.51 17.58 -5.46
C LEU A 349 6.35 17.61 -6.46
N TRP A 350 5.43 18.57 -6.36
CA TRP A 350 4.36 18.77 -7.35
C TRP A 350 4.87 19.16 -8.75
N ILE A 351 5.98 19.89 -8.84
CA ILE A 351 6.63 20.22 -10.12
C ILE A 351 7.25 18.95 -10.69
N LEU A 352 8.03 18.22 -9.91
CA LEU A 352 8.68 16.99 -10.34
C LEU A 352 7.67 15.91 -10.75
N LEU A 353 6.56 15.78 -10.01
CA LEU A 353 5.48 14.86 -10.35
C LEU A 353 4.89 15.17 -11.73
N GLY A 354 4.71 16.45 -12.06
CA GLY A 354 4.09 16.85 -13.32
C GLY A 354 5.00 16.76 -14.54
N THR A 355 6.30 17.00 -14.36
CA THR A 355 7.23 17.15 -15.50
C THR A 355 8.44 16.22 -15.45
N GLY A 356 8.80 15.71 -14.27
CA GLY A 356 10.08 15.03 -14.06
C GLY A 356 11.30 15.97 -14.14
N GLU A 357 11.08 17.30 -14.15
CA GLU A 357 12.11 18.31 -14.37
C GLU A 357 12.00 19.43 -13.35
N VAL A 358 13.14 19.97 -12.93
CA VAL A 358 13.21 21.18 -12.11
C VAL A 358 13.32 22.43 -12.98
N HIS A 359 14.06 22.33 -14.08
CA HIS A 359 14.32 23.42 -15.03
C HIS A 359 13.76 23.07 -16.42
N ARG A 360 12.94 23.94 -17.00
CA ARG A 360 12.26 23.72 -18.29
C ARG A 360 13.16 23.71 -19.51
N ASP A 361 14.35 24.31 -19.39
CA ASP A 361 15.25 24.53 -20.53
C ASP A 361 16.36 23.47 -20.65
N GLN A 362 16.25 22.36 -19.93
CA GLN A 362 17.24 21.29 -19.93
C GLN A 362 16.70 20.03 -20.59
N HIS A 363 17.53 19.42 -21.42
CA HIS A 363 17.22 18.11 -21.98
C HIS A 363 17.55 17.03 -20.94
N ILE A 364 16.53 16.51 -20.29
CA ILE A 364 16.64 15.40 -19.34
C ILE A 364 16.13 14.12 -20.02
N PRO A 365 16.89 13.00 -20.00
CA PRO A 365 16.46 11.73 -20.59
C PRO A 365 15.10 11.25 -20.05
N LEU A 366 14.30 10.60 -20.91
CA LEU A 366 12.94 10.15 -20.55
C LEU A 366 12.94 9.24 -19.32
N GLY A 367 13.83 8.27 -19.24
CA GLY A 367 13.94 7.36 -18.11
C GLY A 367 14.27 8.06 -16.79
N VAL A 368 15.08 9.13 -16.82
CA VAL A 368 15.37 9.97 -15.65
C VAL A 368 14.11 10.72 -15.20
N ARG A 369 13.36 11.30 -16.17
CA ARG A 369 12.10 12.01 -15.89
C ARG A 369 11.08 11.07 -15.27
N SER A 370 10.93 9.84 -15.79
CA SER A 370 10.04 8.83 -15.25
C SER A 370 10.39 8.46 -13.80
N ARG A 371 11.68 8.27 -13.52
CA ARG A 371 12.16 8.02 -12.15
C ARG A 371 11.87 9.18 -11.20
N LEU A 372 12.09 10.42 -11.64
CA LEU A 372 11.82 11.61 -10.83
C LEU A 372 10.31 11.78 -10.56
N ARG A 373 9.43 11.52 -11.56
CA ARG A 373 7.98 11.56 -11.38
C ARG A 373 7.52 10.51 -10.35
N LEU A 374 7.97 9.26 -10.50
CA LEU A 374 7.65 8.20 -9.54
C LEU A 374 8.11 8.57 -8.13
N PHE A 375 9.38 8.97 -8.00
CA PHE A 375 9.93 9.26 -6.68
C PHE A 375 9.25 10.46 -6.01
N ALA A 376 8.88 11.49 -6.78
CA ALA A 376 8.09 12.60 -6.26
C ALA A 376 6.71 12.14 -5.77
N ALA A 377 6.04 11.23 -6.50
CA ALA A 377 4.79 10.62 -6.06
C ALA A 377 4.96 9.86 -4.73
N GLN A 378 6.00 9.03 -4.62
CA GLN A 378 6.34 8.28 -3.40
C GLN A 378 6.61 9.20 -2.21
N CYS A 379 7.36 10.29 -2.42
CA CYS A 379 7.60 11.30 -1.39
C CYS A 379 6.30 11.98 -0.94
N ILE A 380 5.39 12.30 -1.86
CA ILE A 380 4.08 12.90 -1.52
C ILE A 380 3.23 11.89 -0.73
N LEU A 381 3.20 10.61 -1.13
CA LEU A 381 2.53 9.55 -0.36
C LEU A 381 3.11 9.45 1.06
N LYS A 382 4.43 9.43 1.20
CA LYS A 382 5.08 9.40 2.53
C LYS A 382 4.71 10.61 3.37
N LEU A 383 4.67 11.81 2.81
CA LEU A 383 4.20 13.00 3.53
C LEU A 383 2.72 12.90 3.92
N ALA A 384 1.89 12.25 3.08
CA ALA A 384 0.47 12.07 3.36
C ALA A 384 0.20 11.09 4.52
N THR A 385 1.16 10.25 4.91
CA THR A 385 1.06 9.41 6.12
C THR A 385 1.19 10.23 7.42
N CYS A 386 1.63 11.49 7.32
CA CYS A 386 1.72 12.37 8.48
C CYS A 386 0.44 13.20 8.60
N ASP A 387 -0.33 13.05 9.67
CA ASP A 387 -1.60 13.78 9.90
C ASP A 387 -1.45 15.29 9.73
N ALA A 388 -0.30 15.83 10.18
CA ALA A 388 0.01 17.26 10.06
C ALA A 388 0.03 17.77 8.60
N TYR A 389 0.30 16.87 7.63
CA TYR A 389 0.47 17.22 6.21
C TYR A 389 -0.64 16.68 5.32
N ALA A 390 -1.38 15.69 5.77
CA ALA A 390 -2.49 15.11 5.03
C ALA A 390 -3.50 16.18 4.58
N SER A 391 -3.84 17.13 5.45
CA SER A 391 -4.75 18.24 5.14
C SER A 391 -4.24 19.20 4.04
N LEU A 392 -2.92 19.27 3.82
CA LEU A 392 -2.31 20.09 2.75
C LEU A 392 -2.30 19.34 1.41
N ILE A 393 -2.30 18.00 1.46
CA ILE A 393 -2.19 17.13 0.28
C ILE A 393 -3.55 16.76 -0.26
N LEU A 394 -4.53 16.44 0.61
CA LEU A 394 -5.87 15.99 0.23
C LEU A 394 -6.59 16.89 -0.78
N PRO A 395 -6.58 18.23 -0.67
CA PRO A 395 -7.24 19.09 -1.66
C PRO A 395 -6.62 18.99 -3.06
N ARG A 396 -5.37 18.52 -3.15
CA ARG A 396 -4.60 18.35 -4.39
C ARG A 396 -4.37 16.89 -4.75
N MET A 397 -5.03 15.97 -4.08
CA MET A 397 -4.89 14.52 -4.28
C MET A 397 -5.08 14.12 -5.76
N GLY A 398 -5.93 14.84 -6.51
CA GLY A 398 -6.15 14.61 -7.94
C GLY A 398 -4.86 14.59 -8.75
N ARG A 399 -3.93 15.51 -8.48
CA ARG A 399 -2.63 15.55 -9.19
C ARG A 399 -1.80 14.29 -8.98
N LEU A 400 -1.79 13.77 -7.75
CA LEU A 400 -1.10 12.53 -7.43
C LEU A 400 -1.82 11.33 -8.06
N SER A 401 -3.15 11.33 -7.98
CA SER A 401 -3.98 10.24 -8.51
C SER A 401 -3.81 10.07 -10.02
N TYR A 402 -3.66 11.17 -10.78
CA TYR A 402 -3.45 11.09 -12.23
C TYR A 402 -2.10 10.51 -12.63
N ALA A 403 -1.13 10.46 -11.72
CA ALA A 403 0.13 9.75 -11.98
C ALA A 403 -0.06 8.21 -12.07
N LEU A 404 -1.22 7.67 -11.62
CA LEU A 404 -1.62 6.29 -11.93
C LEU A 404 -1.96 6.08 -13.42
N GLN A 405 -1.91 7.14 -14.22
CA GLN A 405 -2.12 7.14 -15.67
C GLN A 405 -0.89 7.72 -16.40
N ASP A 406 0.28 7.66 -15.76
CA ASP A 406 1.55 8.10 -16.34
C ASP A 406 1.84 7.36 -17.67
N GLU A 407 2.55 8.00 -18.58
CA GLU A 407 2.97 7.41 -19.85
C GLU A 407 3.77 6.12 -19.63
N CYS A 408 4.69 6.14 -18.65
CA CYS A 408 5.56 5.01 -18.33
C CYS A 408 4.82 3.97 -17.47
N PHE A 409 4.78 2.73 -17.96
CA PHE A 409 4.13 1.61 -17.27
C PHE A 409 4.68 1.37 -15.86
N GLN A 410 6.01 1.43 -15.72
CA GLN A 410 6.67 1.21 -14.43
C GLN A 410 6.27 2.28 -13.39
N VAL A 411 6.08 3.53 -13.82
CA VAL A 411 5.58 4.59 -12.92
C VAL A 411 4.18 4.24 -12.41
N ARG A 412 3.27 3.84 -13.30
CA ARG A 412 1.91 3.45 -12.94
C ARG A 412 1.88 2.29 -11.95
N MET A 413 2.64 1.22 -12.26
CA MET A 413 2.67 0.00 -11.46
C MET A 413 3.28 0.19 -10.08
N HIS A 414 4.46 0.83 -10.01
CA HIS A 414 5.11 1.07 -8.73
C HIS A 414 4.28 2.01 -7.84
N LEU A 415 3.71 3.08 -8.41
CA LEU A 415 2.86 3.99 -7.66
C LEU A 415 1.59 3.28 -7.14
N LEU A 416 0.95 2.46 -7.98
CA LEU A 416 -0.21 1.66 -7.55
C LEU A 416 0.15 0.70 -6.42
N HIS A 417 1.28 0.00 -6.56
CA HIS A 417 1.77 -0.92 -5.53
C HIS A 417 1.98 -0.21 -4.19
N ASP A 418 2.69 0.92 -4.19
CA ASP A 418 2.95 1.69 -2.98
C ASP A 418 1.66 2.23 -2.36
N LEU A 419 0.76 2.76 -3.19
CA LEU A 419 -0.55 3.25 -2.75
C LEU A 419 -1.37 2.13 -2.07
N LEU A 420 -1.47 0.95 -2.71
CA LEU A 420 -2.17 -0.18 -2.13
C LEU A 420 -1.51 -0.67 -0.84
N LEU A 421 -0.18 -0.65 -0.75
CA LEU A 421 0.56 -1.03 0.44
C LEU A 421 0.25 -0.11 1.63
N TYR A 422 0.30 1.21 1.43
CA TYR A 422 -0.05 2.19 2.46
C TYR A 422 -1.52 2.10 2.87
N LEU A 423 -2.44 1.89 1.91
CA LEU A 423 -3.86 1.70 2.20
C LEU A 423 -4.15 0.39 2.97
N MET A 424 -3.41 -0.69 2.67
CA MET A 424 -3.52 -1.95 3.44
C MET A 424 -3.05 -1.82 4.88
N ARG A 425 -2.06 -0.95 5.13
CA ARG A 425 -1.51 -0.67 6.46
C ARG A 425 -2.29 0.38 7.24
N ASP A 426 -3.32 0.96 6.62
CA ASP A 426 -4.11 2.07 7.19
C ASP A 426 -3.25 3.31 7.53
N GLU A 427 -2.21 3.55 6.75
CA GLU A 427 -1.26 4.66 6.94
C GLU A 427 -1.68 5.92 6.18
N LEU A 428 -2.63 5.82 5.26
CA LEU A 428 -3.14 6.95 4.46
C LEU A 428 -4.59 7.28 4.82
N PRO A 429 -5.01 8.55 4.66
CA PRO A 429 -6.41 8.93 4.72
C PRO A 429 -7.29 8.08 3.80
N THR A 430 -8.50 7.75 4.26
CA THR A 430 -9.44 6.86 3.54
C THR A 430 -9.81 7.37 2.15
N GLU A 431 -9.75 8.68 1.95
CA GLU A 431 -10.02 9.36 0.68
C GLU A 431 -9.13 8.87 -0.47
N PHE A 432 -7.92 8.40 -0.17
CA PHE A 432 -7.00 7.86 -1.18
C PHE A 432 -7.52 6.58 -1.85
N HIS A 433 -8.49 5.87 -1.24
CA HIS A 433 -9.15 4.75 -1.92
C HIS A 433 -9.86 5.17 -3.22
N ALA A 434 -10.24 6.44 -3.37
CA ALA A 434 -10.84 6.92 -4.61
C ALA A 434 -9.87 6.88 -5.80
N ALA A 435 -8.57 7.08 -5.56
CA ALA A 435 -7.55 7.14 -6.60
C ALA A 435 -7.37 5.82 -7.36
N ILE A 436 -7.48 4.67 -6.65
CA ILE A 436 -7.17 3.36 -7.25
C ILE A 436 -8.09 3.02 -8.44
N PHE A 437 -9.28 3.59 -8.53
CA PHE A 437 -10.22 3.32 -9.61
C PHE A 437 -9.88 4.04 -10.92
N LEU A 438 -8.89 4.94 -10.91
CA LEU A 438 -8.40 5.57 -12.14
C LEU A 438 -7.67 4.59 -13.08
N VAL A 439 -7.28 3.41 -12.60
CA VAL A 439 -6.70 2.35 -13.43
C VAL A 439 -7.70 1.70 -14.41
N ALA A 440 -8.97 2.11 -14.40
CA ALA A 440 -10.01 1.53 -15.28
C ALA A 440 -9.65 1.59 -16.77
N PHE A 441 -8.86 2.55 -17.20
CA PHE A 441 -8.39 2.73 -18.58
C PHE A 441 -6.94 2.31 -18.79
N ASP A 442 -6.29 1.71 -17.81
CA ASP A 442 -4.93 1.23 -18.02
C ASP A 442 -4.90 0.26 -19.23
N PRO A 443 -3.99 0.44 -20.19
CA PRO A 443 -3.86 -0.45 -21.32
C PRO A 443 -3.56 -1.90 -20.90
N GLU A 444 -2.84 -2.07 -19.78
CA GLU A 444 -2.52 -3.38 -19.21
C GLU A 444 -3.65 -3.88 -18.30
N ASP A 445 -3.85 -5.20 -18.24
CA ASP A 445 -4.87 -5.81 -17.37
C ASP A 445 -4.44 -5.86 -15.91
N GLU A 446 -3.14 -5.90 -15.65
CA GLU A 446 -2.57 -6.13 -14.34
C GLU A 446 -2.99 -5.09 -13.28
N PRO A 447 -2.92 -3.76 -13.52
CA PRO A 447 -3.39 -2.77 -12.56
C PRO A 447 -4.86 -2.96 -12.18
N ARG A 448 -5.73 -3.27 -13.18
CA ARG A 448 -7.14 -3.53 -12.94
C ARG A 448 -7.37 -4.77 -12.08
N VAL A 449 -6.60 -5.84 -12.34
CA VAL A 449 -6.67 -7.09 -11.56
C VAL A 449 -6.23 -6.86 -10.12
N GLN A 450 -5.16 -6.09 -9.90
CA GLN A 450 -4.68 -5.76 -8.54
C GLN A 450 -5.74 -4.98 -7.77
N VAL A 451 -6.34 -3.93 -8.35
CA VAL A 451 -7.40 -3.14 -7.71
C VAL A 451 -8.64 -3.99 -7.44
N ALA A 452 -9.08 -4.81 -8.40
CA ALA A 452 -10.22 -5.71 -8.19
C ALA A 452 -9.94 -6.77 -7.10
N SER A 453 -8.71 -7.20 -6.95
CA SER A 453 -8.30 -8.13 -5.89
C SER A 453 -8.26 -7.44 -4.53
N TYR A 454 -7.72 -6.22 -4.47
CA TYR A 454 -7.70 -5.40 -3.27
C TYR A 454 -9.12 -5.09 -2.78
N THR A 455 -10.00 -4.63 -3.66
CA THR A 455 -11.40 -4.31 -3.30
C THR A 455 -12.18 -5.52 -2.81
N ARG A 456 -11.96 -6.72 -3.38
CA ARG A 456 -12.55 -7.96 -2.86
C ARG A 456 -12.13 -8.25 -1.42
N ARG A 457 -10.91 -7.91 -1.03
CA ARG A 457 -10.46 -8.02 0.37
C ARG A 457 -11.21 -7.04 1.27
N LEU A 458 -11.40 -5.80 0.81
CA LEU A 458 -12.18 -4.82 1.58
C LEU A 458 -13.66 -5.21 1.72
N GLN A 459 -14.23 -5.92 0.75
CA GLN A 459 -15.63 -6.38 0.82
C GLN A 459 -15.89 -7.39 1.97
N VAL A 460 -14.85 -8.08 2.42
CA VAL A 460 -14.93 -9.05 3.53
C VAL A 460 -14.77 -8.37 4.89
N LEU A 461 -14.34 -7.11 4.92
CA LEU A 461 -14.16 -6.34 6.16
C LEU A 461 -15.51 -5.98 6.82
N PRO A 462 -15.49 -5.55 8.10
CA PRO A 462 -16.67 -5.07 8.80
C PRO A 462 -17.48 -4.10 7.96
N PRO A 463 -18.81 -4.13 8.03
CA PRO A 463 -19.67 -3.22 7.27
C PRO A 463 -19.28 -1.74 7.44
N ILE A 464 -18.90 -1.32 8.65
CA ILE A 464 -18.48 0.05 8.95
C ILE A 464 -17.19 0.40 8.20
N VAL A 465 -16.17 -0.45 8.28
CA VAL A 465 -14.87 -0.22 7.61
C VAL A 465 -15.02 -0.27 6.09
N ARG A 466 -15.76 -1.26 5.59
CA ARG A 466 -16.08 -1.38 4.16
C ARG A 466 -16.79 -0.13 3.66
N HIS A 467 -17.78 0.35 4.41
CA HIS A 467 -18.57 1.53 4.09
C HIS A 467 -17.68 2.77 3.94
N GLU A 468 -16.80 3.02 4.91
CA GLU A 468 -15.86 4.15 4.86
C GLU A 468 -14.88 4.05 3.68
N ARG A 469 -14.35 2.86 3.39
CA ARG A 469 -13.28 2.66 2.41
C ARG A 469 -13.77 2.47 0.97
N LEU A 470 -15.01 2.00 0.77
CA LEU A 470 -15.53 1.70 -0.56
C LEU A 470 -16.74 2.55 -0.95
N GLU A 471 -17.68 2.79 -0.06
CA GLU A 471 -18.96 3.40 -0.40
C GLU A 471 -18.89 4.93 -0.26
N ARG A 472 -18.39 5.45 0.86
CA ARG A 472 -18.30 6.90 1.11
C ARG A 472 -17.35 7.62 0.16
N ILE A 473 -16.36 6.93 -0.37
CA ILE A 473 -15.39 7.51 -1.30
C ILE A 473 -15.99 7.87 -2.67
N ILE A 474 -17.20 7.42 -3.00
CA ILE A 474 -17.82 7.71 -4.31
C ILE A 474 -17.88 9.21 -4.57
N VAL A 475 -18.15 10.03 -3.56
CA VAL A 475 -18.21 11.49 -3.70
C VAL A 475 -16.85 12.07 -4.10
N ARG A 476 -15.78 11.59 -3.46
CA ARG A 476 -14.41 11.97 -3.79
C ARG A 476 -14.02 11.46 -5.19
N PHE A 477 -14.45 10.26 -5.55
CA PHE A 477 -14.18 9.69 -6.87
C PHE A 477 -14.88 10.48 -7.98
N LEU A 478 -16.14 10.88 -7.79
CA LEU A 478 -16.85 11.74 -8.73
C LEU A 478 -16.16 13.09 -8.91
N HIS A 479 -15.64 13.66 -7.82
CA HIS A 479 -14.86 14.89 -7.89
C HIS A 479 -13.52 14.68 -8.64
N LEU A 480 -12.82 13.57 -8.43
CA LEU A 480 -11.61 13.25 -9.21
C LEU A 480 -11.92 13.17 -10.71
N LEU A 481 -12.99 12.49 -11.09
CA LEU A 481 -13.40 12.39 -12.49
C LEU A 481 -13.81 13.74 -13.07
N ALA A 482 -14.48 14.60 -12.30
CA ALA A 482 -14.87 15.94 -12.73
C ALA A 482 -13.68 16.87 -13.02
N HIS A 483 -12.54 16.63 -12.34
CA HIS A 483 -11.29 17.38 -12.53
C HIS A 483 -10.27 16.65 -13.42
N HIS A 484 -10.66 15.54 -14.02
CA HIS A 484 -9.76 14.80 -14.89
C HIS A 484 -9.36 15.64 -16.11
N PRO A 485 -8.05 15.73 -16.46
CA PRO A 485 -7.59 16.57 -17.56
C PRO A 485 -8.24 16.25 -18.91
N ASP A 486 -8.62 15.00 -19.15
CA ASP A 486 -9.24 14.55 -20.39
C ASP A 486 -10.77 14.72 -20.41
N LEU A 487 -11.37 15.19 -19.30
CA LEU A 487 -12.82 15.38 -19.28
C LEU A 487 -13.21 16.63 -20.04
N ASN A 488 -13.98 16.45 -21.11
CA ASN A 488 -14.76 17.51 -21.72
C ASN A 488 -16.26 17.27 -21.40
N ALA A 489 -16.77 18.00 -20.41
CA ALA A 489 -18.15 17.83 -19.95
C ALA A 489 -19.22 18.30 -20.97
N GLU A 490 -18.82 18.99 -22.04
CA GLU A 490 -19.70 19.39 -23.16
C GLU A 490 -19.75 18.34 -24.28
N SER A 491 -18.84 17.36 -24.27
CA SER A 491 -18.78 16.30 -25.28
C SER A 491 -19.51 15.05 -24.81
N PRO A 492 -20.61 14.65 -25.44
CA PRO A 492 -21.33 13.40 -25.14
C PRO A 492 -20.44 12.16 -25.24
N GLN A 493 -19.52 12.13 -26.21
CA GLN A 493 -18.59 11.03 -26.43
C GLN A 493 -17.61 10.89 -25.25
N THR A 494 -17.09 12.02 -24.75
CA THR A 494 -16.20 12.03 -23.59
C THR A 494 -16.92 11.55 -22.33
N LEU A 495 -18.13 12.05 -22.09
CA LEU A 495 -18.97 11.60 -20.98
C LEU A 495 -19.24 10.09 -21.04
N CYS A 496 -19.58 9.56 -22.22
CA CYS A 496 -19.76 8.13 -22.43
C CYS A 496 -18.47 7.33 -22.19
N SER A 497 -17.29 7.88 -22.53
CA SER A 497 -16.02 7.21 -22.20
C SER A 497 -15.79 7.17 -20.70
N PHE A 498 -16.07 8.25 -19.98
CA PHE A 498 -15.95 8.34 -18.52
C PHE A 498 -16.90 7.39 -17.76
N ALA A 499 -18.00 6.97 -18.39
CA ALA A 499 -18.85 5.92 -17.84
C ALA A 499 -18.07 4.65 -17.47
N ARG A 500 -16.98 4.31 -18.18
CA ARG A 500 -16.15 3.12 -17.91
C ARG A 500 -15.42 3.20 -16.57
N TYR A 501 -15.02 4.37 -16.11
CA TYR A 501 -14.45 4.55 -14.76
C TYR A 501 -15.48 4.17 -13.69
N LEU A 502 -16.70 4.67 -13.86
CA LEU A 502 -17.81 4.39 -12.94
C LEU A 502 -18.26 2.93 -13.02
N GLU A 503 -18.31 2.34 -14.23
CA GLU A 503 -18.62 0.91 -14.41
C GLU A 503 -17.59 0.03 -13.69
N PHE A 504 -16.29 0.36 -13.79
CA PHE A 504 -15.24 -0.38 -13.08
C PHE A 504 -15.36 -0.24 -11.56
N TYR A 505 -15.58 0.98 -11.07
CA TYR A 505 -15.85 1.21 -9.66
C TYR A 505 -17.06 0.39 -9.17
N LEU A 506 -18.19 0.49 -9.87
CA LEU A 506 -19.41 -0.23 -9.50
C LEU A 506 -19.24 -1.76 -9.58
N ALA A 507 -18.49 -2.26 -10.55
CA ALA A 507 -18.19 -3.69 -10.65
C ALA A 507 -17.35 -4.21 -9.47
N CYS A 508 -16.52 -3.34 -8.89
CA CYS A 508 -15.69 -3.66 -7.72
C CYS A 508 -16.42 -3.49 -6.38
N VAL A 509 -17.39 -2.56 -6.30
CA VAL A 509 -17.94 -2.10 -5.02
C VAL A 509 -19.42 -2.43 -4.84
N ALA A 510 -20.22 -2.34 -5.91
CA ALA A 510 -21.67 -2.43 -5.78
C ALA A 510 -22.17 -3.85 -5.49
N CYS A 511 -23.12 -3.94 -4.59
CA CYS A 511 -23.88 -5.15 -4.27
C CYS A 511 -25.32 -4.77 -3.91
N GLU A 512 -26.19 -5.78 -3.77
CA GLU A 512 -27.61 -5.57 -3.43
C GLU A 512 -27.79 -4.75 -2.15
N THR A 513 -26.93 -4.96 -1.15
CA THR A 513 -27.06 -4.32 0.17
C THR A 513 -26.61 -2.87 0.20
N ASN A 514 -25.73 -2.43 -0.71
CA ASN A 514 -25.17 -1.07 -0.70
C ASN A 514 -25.61 -0.18 -1.88
N ILE A 515 -26.35 -0.74 -2.85
CA ILE A 515 -26.75 -0.01 -4.06
C ILE A 515 -27.57 1.24 -3.74
N GLY A 516 -28.41 1.17 -2.68
CA GLY A 516 -29.19 2.31 -2.19
C GLY A 516 -28.31 3.45 -1.62
N VAL A 517 -27.26 3.09 -0.89
CA VAL A 517 -26.28 4.05 -0.34
C VAL A 517 -25.53 4.76 -1.47
N LEU A 518 -25.03 3.99 -2.46
CA LEU A 518 -24.33 4.55 -3.62
C LEU A 518 -25.24 5.49 -4.43
N ALA A 519 -26.51 5.13 -4.62
CA ALA A 519 -27.52 5.98 -5.28
C ALA A 519 -27.74 7.28 -4.49
N ARG A 520 -27.88 7.17 -3.16
CA ARG A 520 -28.08 8.34 -2.28
C ARG A 520 -26.88 9.29 -2.32
N PHE A 521 -25.65 8.76 -2.16
CA PHE A 521 -24.45 9.57 -2.15
C PHE A 521 -24.21 10.27 -3.49
N SER A 522 -24.38 9.56 -4.61
CA SER A 522 -24.28 10.16 -5.95
C SER A 522 -25.30 11.27 -6.17
N ALA A 523 -26.56 11.08 -5.71
CA ALA A 523 -27.61 12.09 -5.83
C ALA A 523 -27.30 13.36 -5.04
N CYS A 524 -26.74 13.23 -3.83
CA CYS A 524 -26.41 14.35 -2.97
C CYS A 524 -25.30 15.25 -3.54
N VAL A 525 -24.44 14.76 -4.40
CA VAL A 525 -23.37 15.57 -5.03
C VAL A 525 -23.94 16.80 -5.75
N ARG A 526 -25.14 16.72 -6.28
CA ARG A 526 -25.84 17.87 -6.92
C ARG A 526 -26.29 18.97 -5.95
N THR A 527 -26.13 18.75 -4.64
CA THR A 527 -26.34 19.76 -3.61
C THR A 527 -25.04 20.42 -3.16
N TYR A 528 -23.91 20.11 -3.78
CA TYR A 528 -22.60 20.64 -3.40
C TYR A 528 -22.06 21.61 -4.46
N ILE A 529 -21.25 22.58 -4.00
CA ILE A 529 -20.43 23.44 -4.84
C ILE A 529 -18.97 22.99 -4.69
N ASP A 530 -18.28 22.93 -5.81
CA ASP A 530 -16.88 22.59 -5.90
C ASP A 530 -16.00 23.79 -5.49
N LEU A 531 -15.23 23.61 -4.43
CA LEU A 531 -14.30 24.61 -3.88
C LEU A 531 -12.93 24.60 -4.54
N SER A 532 -12.61 23.55 -5.32
CA SER A 532 -11.32 23.43 -6.02
C SER A 532 -11.22 24.32 -7.26
N LEU A 533 -12.34 24.89 -7.68
CA LEU A 533 -12.43 25.81 -8.81
C LEU A 533 -11.94 27.22 -8.43
N SER A 534 -11.40 27.93 -9.40
CA SER A 534 -10.97 29.33 -9.22
C SER A 534 -12.11 30.24 -8.78
N GLU A 535 -13.32 29.99 -9.29
CA GLU A 535 -14.57 30.67 -8.94
C GLU A 535 -15.63 29.65 -8.56
N PRO A 536 -15.74 29.27 -7.28
CA PRO A 536 -16.71 28.28 -6.81
C PRO A 536 -18.17 28.79 -7.02
N SER A 537 -18.89 28.16 -7.93
CA SER A 537 -20.29 28.45 -8.21
C SER A 537 -21.05 27.21 -8.67
N VAL A 538 -22.38 27.26 -8.64
CA VAL A 538 -23.24 26.19 -9.15
C VAL A 538 -22.98 25.94 -10.65
N GLU A 539 -22.78 27.04 -11.41
CA GLU A 539 -22.54 26.93 -12.84
C GLU A 539 -21.20 26.29 -13.18
N ASN A 540 -20.14 26.67 -12.47
CA ASN A 540 -18.80 26.14 -12.70
C ASN A 540 -18.66 24.70 -12.19
N SER A 541 -19.54 24.25 -11.28
CA SER A 541 -19.58 22.86 -10.78
C SER A 541 -20.32 21.88 -11.72
N ARG A 542 -20.72 22.30 -12.93
CA ARG A 542 -21.42 21.44 -13.92
C ARG A 542 -20.70 20.13 -14.23
N PRO A 543 -19.35 20.06 -14.39
CA PRO A 543 -18.66 18.78 -14.62
C PRO A 543 -18.88 17.78 -13.48
N LEU A 544 -18.91 18.26 -12.23
CA LEU A 544 -19.18 17.42 -11.06
C LEU A 544 -20.63 16.88 -11.08
N TYR A 545 -21.59 17.71 -11.48
CA TYR A 545 -22.98 17.28 -11.59
C TYR A 545 -23.20 16.29 -12.74
N ALA A 546 -22.50 16.47 -13.86
CA ALA A 546 -22.52 15.53 -14.97
C ALA A 546 -22.02 14.15 -14.53
N MET A 547 -20.93 14.07 -13.77
CA MET A 547 -20.44 12.80 -13.22
C MET A 547 -21.41 12.18 -12.21
N ALA A 548 -22.07 13.00 -11.39
CA ALA A 548 -23.08 12.52 -10.45
C ALA A 548 -24.31 11.93 -11.15
N GLU A 549 -24.82 12.59 -12.21
CA GLU A 549 -25.96 12.09 -13.01
C GLU A 549 -25.59 10.81 -13.76
N LEU A 550 -24.39 10.77 -14.33
CA LEU A 550 -23.85 9.56 -14.99
C LEU A 550 -23.77 8.38 -14.02
N ALA A 551 -23.28 8.62 -12.80
CA ALA A 551 -23.23 7.60 -11.76
C ALA A 551 -24.62 7.09 -11.39
N GLN A 552 -25.61 7.98 -11.19
CA GLN A 552 -26.99 7.60 -10.89
C GLN A 552 -27.58 6.72 -11.99
N PHE A 553 -27.39 7.08 -13.26
CA PHE A 553 -27.84 6.29 -14.39
C PHE A 553 -27.22 4.89 -14.39
N LEU A 554 -25.91 4.80 -14.17
CA LEU A 554 -25.20 3.52 -14.17
C LEU A 554 -25.61 2.64 -12.97
N ILE A 555 -25.83 3.23 -11.81
CA ILE A 555 -26.34 2.55 -10.61
C ILE A 555 -27.74 1.98 -10.89
N GLN A 556 -28.65 2.78 -11.47
CA GLN A 556 -29.98 2.31 -11.82
C GLN A 556 -29.91 1.18 -12.85
N ARG A 557 -29.12 1.35 -13.91
CA ARG A 557 -28.92 0.30 -14.94
C ARG A 557 -28.35 -0.99 -14.34
N LEU A 558 -27.42 -0.88 -13.38
CA LEU A 558 -26.84 -2.03 -12.71
C LEU A 558 -27.90 -2.75 -11.85
N ALA A 559 -28.68 -2.00 -11.09
CA ALA A 559 -29.76 -2.54 -10.27
C ALA A 559 -30.81 -3.26 -11.13
N ASP A 560 -31.25 -2.64 -12.23
CA ASP A 560 -32.20 -3.24 -13.18
C ASP A 560 -31.65 -4.55 -13.80
N ASN A 561 -30.36 -4.58 -14.17
CA ASN A 561 -29.74 -5.77 -14.77
C ASN A 561 -29.62 -6.95 -13.79
N HIS A 562 -29.49 -6.68 -12.50
CA HIS A 562 -29.37 -7.69 -11.44
C HIS A 562 -30.71 -7.99 -10.73
N GLY A 563 -31.75 -7.20 -11.00
CA GLY A 563 -33.03 -7.31 -10.29
C GLY A 563 -32.96 -6.80 -8.86
N TRP A 564 -31.99 -5.94 -8.53
CA TRP A 564 -31.86 -5.34 -7.21
C TRP A 564 -32.84 -4.19 -7.03
N THR A 565 -33.37 -4.04 -5.81
CA THR A 565 -34.25 -2.93 -5.46
C THR A 565 -33.43 -1.84 -4.76
N ILE A 566 -33.50 -0.60 -5.29
CA ILE A 566 -32.87 0.57 -4.66
C ILE A 566 -33.80 1.06 -3.54
N TYR A 567 -33.49 0.72 -2.31
CA TYR A 567 -34.21 1.22 -1.16
C TYR A 567 -33.73 2.63 -0.78
N PRO A 568 -34.64 3.53 -0.37
CA PRO A 568 -34.25 4.82 0.21
C PRO A 568 -33.43 4.60 1.47
N VAL A 569 -32.31 5.28 1.57
CA VAL A 569 -31.42 5.26 2.74
C VAL A 569 -31.43 6.62 3.39
N ASP A 570 -31.68 6.68 4.70
CA ASP A 570 -31.66 7.91 5.49
C ASP A 570 -30.28 8.13 6.13
N GLU A 571 -29.26 8.10 5.30
CA GLU A 571 -27.88 8.36 5.70
C GLU A 571 -27.40 9.69 5.13
N GLU A 572 -26.66 10.45 5.93
CA GLU A 572 -26.05 11.69 5.50
C GLU A 572 -24.90 11.41 4.54
N ALA A 573 -25.00 11.94 3.33
CA ALA A 573 -23.95 11.77 2.34
C ALA A 573 -22.67 12.51 2.76
N PRO A 574 -21.48 11.92 2.50
CA PRO A 574 -20.20 12.56 2.81
C PRO A 574 -20.06 13.86 2.01
N CYS A 575 -19.70 14.94 2.70
CA CYS A 575 -19.33 16.21 2.08
C CYS A 575 -17.89 16.55 2.49
N PRO A 576 -16.88 16.16 1.68
CA PRO A 576 -15.48 16.48 1.93
C PRO A 576 -15.27 18.01 1.93
N LYS A 577 -15.16 18.60 3.12
CA LYS A 577 -15.11 20.08 3.33
C LYS A 577 -13.86 20.74 2.75
N ASP A 578 -12.85 19.97 2.45
CA ASP A 578 -11.62 20.41 1.79
C ASP A 578 -11.81 20.74 0.31
N ILE A 579 -12.83 20.16 -0.34
CA ILE A 579 -13.12 20.31 -1.77
C ILE A 579 -14.56 20.67 -2.09
N LEU A 580 -15.52 20.44 -1.19
CA LEU A 580 -16.95 20.66 -1.43
C LEU A 580 -17.61 21.49 -0.33
N ARG A 581 -18.66 22.23 -0.70
CA ARG A 581 -19.54 22.93 0.22
C ARG A 581 -21.01 22.67 -0.14
N SER A 582 -21.81 22.30 0.84
CA SER A 582 -23.27 22.11 0.66
C SER A 582 -23.98 23.43 0.41
N THR A 583 -24.94 23.41 -0.52
CA THR A 583 -25.82 24.55 -0.83
C THR A 583 -27.22 24.40 -0.27
N GLY A 584 -27.61 23.20 0.14
CA GLY A 584 -28.97 22.87 0.56
C GLY A 584 -30.00 22.85 -0.59
N THR A 585 -29.61 23.15 -1.83
CA THR A 585 -30.48 23.12 -3.01
C THR A 585 -29.92 22.19 -4.07
N ILE A 586 -30.78 21.45 -4.76
CA ILE A 586 -30.38 20.53 -5.83
C ILE A 586 -30.20 21.30 -7.13
N ALA A 587 -29.00 21.18 -7.74
CA ALA A 587 -28.73 21.75 -9.05
C ALA A 587 -29.60 21.13 -10.15
N ARG A 588 -29.89 21.87 -11.21
CA ARG A 588 -30.62 21.37 -12.37
C ARG A 588 -29.82 20.27 -13.08
N SER A 589 -30.53 19.40 -13.80
CA SER A 589 -29.90 18.38 -14.65
C SER A 589 -28.99 19.04 -15.70
N VAL A 590 -27.84 18.42 -15.91
CA VAL A 590 -26.77 18.93 -16.80
C VAL A 590 -26.65 18.07 -18.04
N LEU A 591 -26.95 16.77 -17.96
CA LEU A 591 -26.80 15.84 -19.08
C LEU A 591 -27.92 15.99 -20.09
N ASP A 592 -27.55 16.09 -21.37
CA ASP A 592 -28.46 16.23 -22.49
C ASP A 592 -29.02 14.87 -22.97
N GLY A 593 -30.10 14.90 -23.75
CA GLY A 593 -30.75 13.72 -24.30
C GLY A 593 -29.83 12.86 -25.17
N GLU A 594 -28.89 13.48 -25.88
CA GLU A 594 -27.90 12.79 -26.72
C GLU A 594 -26.98 11.86 -25.91
N VAL A 595 -26.55 12.28 -24.71
CA VAL A 595 -25.74 11.44 -23.80
C VAL A 595 -26.50 10.19 -23.40
N TRP A 596 -27.79 10.34 -23.07
CA TRP A 596 -28.64 9.23 -22.69
C TRP A 596 -28.86 8.22 -23.84
N GLU A 597 -29.05 8.70 -25.05
CA GLU A 597 -29.17 7.87 -26.24
C GLU A 597 -27.87 7.07 -26.49
N LEU A 598 -26.73 7.72 -26.43
CA LEU A 598 -25.42 7.06 -26.60
C LEU A 598 -25.16 6.00 -25.53
N LEU A 599 -25.48 6.28 -24.27
CA LEU A 599 -25.32 5.32 -23.17
C LEU A 599 -26.25 4.11 -23.31
N GLN A 600 -27.44 4.29 -23.85
CA GLN A 600 -28.38 3.20 -24.12
C GLN A 600 -27.96 2.33 -25.30
N GLN A 601 -27.29 2.92 -26.31
CA GLN A 601 -26.79 2.22 -27.49
C GLN A 601 -25.51 1.42 -27.23
N GLN A 602 -24.77 1.72 -26.15
CA GLN A 602 -23.62 0.92 -25.80
C GLN A 602 -24.04 -0.54 -25.57
N PRO A 603 -23.39 -1.51 -26.26
CA PRO A 603 -23.76 -2.90 -26.12
C PRO A 603 -23.67 -3.32 -24.66
N ARG A 604 -24.76 -3.88 -24.13
CA ARG A 604 -24.75 -4.54 -22.83
C ARG A 604 -23.63 -5.56 -22.85
N ARG A 605 -22.52 -5.33 -22.16
CA ARG A 605 -21.44 -6.31 -22.05
C ARG A 605 -22.06 -7.58 -21.46
N HIS A 606 -22.30 -8.56 -22.33
CA HIS A 606 -22.71 -9.89 -21.90
C HIS A 606 -21.69 -10.41 -20.89
N ARG A 607 -22.21 -10.92 -19.76
CA ARG A 607 -21.49 -11.83 -18.87
C ARG A 607 -20.56 -12.69 -19.70
N ASP A 608 -19.26 -12.56 -19.51
CA ASP A 608 -18.34 -13.57 -19.98
C ASP A 608 -18.87 -14.91 -19.49
N LYS A 609 -19.23 -15.74 -20.46
CA LYS A 609 -19.64 -17.11 -20.19
C LYS A 609 -18.58 -17.69 -19.27
N LYS A 610 -19.01 -18.17 -18.10
CA LYS A 610 -18.20 -19.02 -17.25
C LYS A 610 -17.39 -19.92 -18.16
N THR A 611 -16.12 -19.63 -18.33
CA THR A 611 -15.18 -20.58 -18.92
C THR A 611 -15.19 -21.74 -17.93
N LYS A 612 -15.93 -22.78 -18.29
CA LYS A 612 -15.80 -24.08 -17.67
C LYS A 612 -14.36 -24.50 -17.98
N VAL A 613 -13.47 -24.24 -17.07
CA VAL A 613 -12.21 -24.93 -17.06
C VAL A 613 -12.52 -26.31 -16.51
N ALA A 614 -12.45 -27.27 -17.43
CA ALA A 614 -12.48 -28.69 -17.12
C ALA A 614 -11.23 -29.09 -16.33
#